data_c392116fc933388c823af0e0ae6e548b
#
_entry.id   c392116fc933388c823af0e0ae6e548b
#
_cell.length_a   1.000
_cell.length_b   1.000
_cell.length_c   1.000
_cell.angle_alpha   90.00
_cell.angle_beta   90.00
_cell.angle_gamma   90.00
#
_symmetry.space_group_name_H-M   'P 1'
#
loop_
_entity.id
_entity.type
_entity.pdbx_description
1 polymer ?
#
loop_
_entity_poly.entity_id
_entity_poly.type
_entity_poly.pdbx_seq_one_letter_code
_entity_poly.pdbx_strand_id
1 'polypeptide(L)'
;MSRNSSLQALVLSVRPFGEDNRIVKFLSKEKGIFDAVLYGGPKSKLRAYVSPYHFGNLWIYTDETKHSIKITDFEVIKYHPEIRDNLFKTWCASFCSELVIKTDACGEYEKIWTLANGFLDGISVSSEDECRIAFLRFIWRYIGIMGLQCDTESCLHCGENLTNSKGKIYFSILENGFICENCFNQSNDSFFELSSEAIIFLQAVTLLSPKEARSIPLHFSTTQQLHEFLTFLINRYTGCKLKTLEMSSGIL
;
A
#
# COMPACT_ATOMS: atom_id res chain seq x y z
N MET A 1 -19.33 -26.71 -10.84
CA MET A 1 -19.06 -25.85 -9.65
C MET A 1 -20.33 -25.11 -9.23
N SER A 2 -20.50 -24.80 -7.95
CA SER A 2 -21.66 -23.98 -7.51
C SER A 2 -21.55 -22.60 -8.14
N ARG A 3 -22.63 -22.14 -8.80
CA ARG A 3 -22.70 -20.78 -9.39
C ARG A 3 -22.72 -19.69 -8.33
N ASN A 4 -23.11 -20.02 -7.11
CA ASN A 4 -23.13 -19.13 -5.95
C ASN A 4 -21.96 -19.44 -5.03
N SER A 5 -21.24 -18.44 -4.60
CA SER A 5 -20.15 -18.54 -3.62
C SER A 5 -20.10 -17.31 -2.72
N SER A 6 -19.51 -17.46 -1.54
CA SER A 6 -19.24 -16.36 -0.63
C SER A 6 -17.77 -16.35 -0.24
N LEU A 7 -17.22 -15.15 -0.03
CA LEU A 7 -15.83 -14.93 0.35
C LEU A 7 -15.69 -13.59 1.09
N GLN A 8 -14.60 -13.41 1.80
CA GLN A 8 -14.26 -12.11 2.34
C GLN A 8 -13.58 -11.24 1.27
N ALA A 9 -14.03 -9.98 1.15
CA ALA A 9 -13.54 -9.08 0.14
C ALA A 9 -13.36 -7.64 0.66
N LEU A 10 -12.28 -7.01 0.21
CA LEU A 10 -12.01 -5.57 0.35
C LEU A 10 -12.37 -4.89 -0.97
N VAL A 11 -13.20 -3.84 -0.90
CA VAL A 11 -13.53 -3.02 -2.07
C VAL A 11 -12.38 -2.08 -2.38
N LEU A 12 -11.67 -2.30 -3.49
CA LEU A 12 -10.57 -1.45 -3.94
C LEU A 12 -11.07 -0.23 -4.74
N SER A 13 -11.99 -0.46 -5.68
CA SER A 13 -12.54 0.63 -6.50
C SER A 13 -13.94 0.33 -6.99
N VAL A 14 -14.69 1.40 -7.27
CA VAL A 14 -16.03 1.34 -7.82
C VAL A 14 -16.10 2.32 -8.99
N ARG A 15 -16.56 1.87 -10.16
CA ARG A 15 -16.71 2.70 -11.36
C ARG A 15 -18.08 2.50 -12.01
N PRO A 16 -18.64 3.51 -12.66
CA PRO A 16 -19.88 3.37 -13.42
C PRO A 16 -19.75 2.32 -14.53
N PHE A 17 -20.86 1.63 -14.82
CA PHE A 17 -20.96 0.66 -15.89
C PHE A 17 -22.37 0.66 -16.50
N GLY A 18 -22.50 1.07 -17.75
CA GLY A 18 -23.81 1.31 -18.36
C GLY A 18 -24.56 2.46 -17.67
N GLU A 19 -25.87 2.44 -17.75
CA GLU A 19 -26.70 3.54 -17.19
C GLU A 19 -26.77 3.53 -15.67
N ASP A 20 -27.06 2.35 -15.08
CA ASP A 20 -27.36 2.22 -13.66
C ASP A 20 -26.46 1.27 -12.88
N ASN A 21 -25.56 0.55 -13.56
CA ASN A 21 -24.74 -0.45 -12.92
C ASN A 21 -23.36 0.09 -12.53
N ARG A 22 -22.62 -0.69 -11.76
CA ARG A 22 -21.24 -0.40 -11.39
C ARG A 22 -20.38 -1.64 -11.58
N ILE A 23 -19.13 -1.46 -11.99
CA ILE A 23 -18.09 -2.47 -11.85
C ILE A 23 -17.34 -2.16 -10.57
N VAL A 24 -17.16 -3.20 -9.76
CA VAL A 24 -16.48 -3.14 -8.48
C VAL A 24 -15.27 -4.05 -8.54
N LYS A 25 -14.11 -3.50 -8.23
CA LYS A 25 -12.87 -4.26 -8.11
C LYS A 25 -12.64 -4.62 -6.66
N PHE A 26 -12.46 -5.89 -6.41
CA PHE A 26 -12.22 -6.46 -5.09
C PHE A 26 -10.82 -7.06 -4.97
N LEU A 27 -10.32 -7.11 -3.75
CA LEU A 27 -9.23 -7.98 -3.32
C LEU A 27 -9.80 -9.01 -2.35
N SER A 28 -9.45 -10.28 -2.52
CA SER A 28 -9.69 -11.36 -1.55
C SER A 28 -8.47 -12.25 -1.41
N LYS A 29 -8.38 -12.98 -0.30
CA LYS A 29 -7.30 -13.96 -0.09
C LYS A 29 -7.35 -15.10 -1.08
N GLU A 30 -8.57 -15.62 -1.32
CA GLU A 30 -8.81 -16.86 -2.05
C GLU A 30 -8.82 -16.65 -3.57
N LYS A 31 -9.30 -15.48 -4.02
CA LYS A 31 -9.55 -15.19 -5.44
C LYS A 31 -8.59 -14.15 -6.02
N GLY A 32 -7.80 -13.50 -5.18
CA GLY A 32 -6.95 -12.39 -5.60
C GLY A 32 -7.77 -11.16 -5.97
N ILE A 33 -7.34 -10.46 -7.02
CA ILE A 33 -8.04 -9.29 -7.56
C ILE A 33 -9.02 -9.72 -8.64
N PHE A 34 -10.27 -9.26 -8.54
CA PHE A 34 -11.30 -9.57 -9.53
C PHE A 34 -12.34 -8.47 -9.65
N ASP A 35 -13.01 -8.42 -10.80
CA ASP A 35 -14.11 -7.50 -11.05
C ASP A 35 -15.45 -8.23 -10.88
N ALA A 36 -16.42 -7.55 -10.26
CA ALA A 36 -17.80 -8.01 -10.20
C ALA A 36 -18.76 -6.87 -10.51
N VAL A 37 -19.92 -7.19 -11.11
CA VAL A 37 -20.94 -6.22 -11.49
C VAL A 37 -21.95 -6.08 -10.37
N LEU A 38 -22.13 -4.86 -9.91
CA LEU A 38 -23.22 -4.46 -9.02
C LEU A 38 -24.36 -3.93 -9.87
N TYR A 39 -25.44 -4.68 -9.94
CA TYR A 39 -26.66 -4.28 -10.61
C TYR A 39 -27.56 -3.46 -9.69
N GLY A 40 -28.33 -2.58 -10.27
CA GLY A 40 -29.36 -1.80 -9.58
C GLY A 40 -29.07 -0.30 -9.52
N GLY A 41 -30.14 0.46 -9.70
CA GLY A 41 -30.11 1.91 -9.77
C GLY A 41 -29.82 2.60 -8.43
N PRO A 42 -29.94 3.94 -8.39
CA PRO A 42 -29.60 4.77 -7.22
C PRO A 42 -30.30 4.39 -5.91
N LYS A 43 -31.46 3.74 -5.99
CA LYS A 43 -32.27 3.30 -4.83
C LYS A 43 -31.80 1.99 -4.20
N SER A 44 -30.84 1.27 -4.80
CA SER A 44 -30.34 0.02 -4.26
C SER A 44 -29.57 0.25 -2.96
N LYS A 45 -30.00 -0.36 -1.85
CA LYS A 45 -29.28 -0.34 -0.56
C LYS A 45 -27.86 -0.90 -0.68
N LEU A 46 -27.68 -1.90 -1.54
CA LEU A 46 -26.39 -2.54 -1.76
C LEU A 46 -25.32 -1.56 -2.31
N ARG A 47 -25.76 -0.50 -3.03
CA ARG A 47 -24.84 0.56 -3.51
C ARG A 47 -24.15 1.34 -2.38
N ALA A 48 -24.80 1.50 -1.25
CA ALA A 48 -24.20 2.18 -0.09
C ALA A 48 -23.17 1.28 0.61
N TYR A 49 -23.45 0.00 0.66
CA TYR A 49 -22.56 -0.97 1.30
C TYR A 49 -21.33 -1.28 0.46
N VAL A 50 -21.50 -1.43 -0.86
CA VAL A 50 -20.39 -1.67 -1.79
C VAL A 50 -19.73 -0.35 -2.16
N SER A 51 -18.86 0.14 -1.27
CA SER A 51 -18.13 1.41 -1.41
C SER A 51 -16.62 1.19 -1.20
N PRO A 52 -15.75 2.02 -1.81
CA PRO A 52 -14.31 1.88 -1.64
C PRO A 52 -13.89 1.82 -0.17
N TYR A 53 -12.91 0.97 0.13
CA TYR A 53 -12.32 0.72 1.45
C TYR A 53 -13.20 -0.04 2.43
N HIS A 54 -14.45 -0.38 2.05
CA HIS A 54 -15.28 -1.28 2.84
C HIS A 54 -14.74 -2.72 2.74
N PHE A 55 -14.70 -3.38 3.87
CA PHE A 55 -14.37 -4.79 3.99
C PHE A 55 -15.58 -5.58 4.50
N GLY A 56 -15.84 -6.76 3.94
CA GLY A 56 -16.98 -7.55 4.37
C GLY A 56 -17.08 -8.93 3.74
N ASN A 57 -18.19 -9.62 4.07
CA ASN A 57 -18.58 -10.85 3.42
C ASN A 57 -19.29 -10.52 2.11
N LEU A 58 -18.79 -11.07 1.02
CA LEU A 58 -19.30 -10.86 -0.34
C LEU A 58 -19.93 -12.15 -0.85
N TRP A 59 -21.17 -12.08 -1.32
CA TRP A 59 -21.85 -13.16 -2.05
C TRP A 59 -21.88 -12.81 -3.53
N ILE A 60 -21.46 -13.78 -4.34
CA ILE A 60 -21.37 -13.62 -5.79
C ILE A 60 -22.04 -14.77 -6.52
N TYR A 61 -22.57 -14.45 -7.70
CA TYR A 61 -23.02 -15.41 -8.68
C TYR A 61 -22.08 -15.35 -9.91
N THR A 62 -21.49 -16.48 -10.27
CA THR A 62 -20.61 -16.59 -11.44
C THR A 62 -21.40 -17.16 -12.62
N ASP A 63 -21.47 -16.40 -13.72
CA ASP A 63 -22.05 -16.83 -15.00
C ASP A 63 -20.88 -17.23 -15.92
N GLU A 64 -20.65 -18.53 -16.00
CA GLU A 64 -19.57 -19.09 -16.82
C GLU A 64 -19.78 -18.82 -18.31
N THR A 65 -21.04 -18.78 -18.76
CA THR A 65 -21.36 -18.55 -20.19
C THR A 65 -21.05 -17.11 -20.61
N LYS A 66 -21.26 -16.15 -19.72
CA LYS A 66 -21.02 -14.72 -19.96
C LYS A 66 -19.67 -14.25 -19.44
N HIS A 67 -18.87 -15.14 -18.83
CA HIS A 67 -17.62 -14.80 -18.14
C HIS A 67 -17.78 -13.60 -17.20
N SER A 68 -18.89 -13.54 -16.45
CA SER A 68 -19.21 -12.41 -15.60
C SER A 68 -19.53 -12.84 -14.16
N ILE A 69 -19.14 -11.99 -13.21
CA ILE A 69 -19.42 -12.16 -11.80
C ILE A 69 -20.42 -11.08 -11.38
N LYS A 70 -21.49 -11.47 -10.72
CA LYS A 70 -22.52 -10.56 -10.18
C LYS A 70 -22.43 -10.54 -8.67
N ILE A 71 -22.51 -9.35 -8.10
CA ILE A 71 -22.68 -9.18 -6.65
C ILE A 71 -24.14 -9.46 -6.33
N THR A 72 -24.39 -10.43 -5.47
CA THR A 72 -25.74 -10.77 -5.00
C THR A 72 -26.02 -10.18 -3.62
N ASP A 73 -25.01 -10.12 -2.75
CA ASP A 73 -25.09 -9.45 -1.45
C ASP A 73 -23.71 -9.02 -0.95
N PHE A 74 -23.68 -8.09 0.01
CA PHE A 74 -22.46 -7.64 0.67
C PHE A 74 -22.77 -7.17 2.10
N GLU A 75 -22.30 -7.93 3.08
CA GLU A 75 -22.41 -7.60 4.50
C GLU A 75 -21.11 -6.92 4.95
N VAL A 76 -21.19 -5.63 5.24
CA VAL A 76 -20.00 -4.86 5.65
C VAL A 76 -19.61 -5.20 7.08
N ILE A 77 -18.36 -5.59 7.27
CA ILE A 77 -17.74 -5.83 8.59
C ILE A 77 -17.02 -4.56 9.06
N LYS A 78 -16.37 -3.84 8.14
CA LYS A 78 -15.63 -2.58 8.44
C LYS A 78 -15.96 -1.52 7.41
N TYR A 79 -16.35 -0.35 7.89
CA TYR A 79 -16.79 0.79 7.07
C TYR A 79 -15.74 1.87 6.85
N HIS A 80 -14.83 2.08 7.79
CA HIS A 80 -13.80 3.12 7.82
C HIS A 80 -14.30 4.53 7.45
N PRO A 81 -15.36 5.06 8.10
CA PRO A 81 -15.93 6.36 7.75
C PRO A 81 -14.90 7.49 7.90
N GLU A 82 -14.01 7.40 8.88
CA GLU A 82 -12.97 8.39 9.20
C GLU A 82 -11.96 8.60 8.07
N ILE A 83 -11.82 7.62 7.17
CA ILE A 83 -10.99 7.78 5.97
C ILE A 83 -11.57 8.84 5.05
N ARG A 84 -12.91 8.91 4.91
CA ARG A 84 -13.59 9.85 4.01
C ARG A 84 -13.65 11.27 4.57
N ASP A 85 -13.58 11.40 5.87
CA ASP A 85 -13.67 12.69 6.56
C ASP A 85 -12.33 13.46 6.57
N ASN A 86 -11.24 12.83 6.12
CA ASN A 86 -9.91 13.44 6.05
C ASN A 86 -9.28 13.23 4.68
N LEU A 87 -8.82 14.32 4.06
CA LEU A 87 -8.26 14.31 2.71
C LEU A 87 -6.99 13.46 2.61
N PHE A 88 -6.09 13.58 3.61
CA PHE A 88 -4.85 12.80 3.62
C PHE A 88 -5.12 11.30 3.78
N LYS A 89 -6.04 10.91 4.67
CA LYS A 89 -6.44 9.50 4.84
C LYS A 89 -7.09 8.95 3.56
N THR A 90 -7.95 9.72 2.91
CA THR A 90 -8.55 9.34 1.61
C THR A 90 -7.48 9.14 0.55
N TRP A 91 -6.49 10.02 0.50
CA TRP A 91 -5.37 9.89 -0.41
C TRP A 91 -4.55 8.62 -0.13
N CYS A 92 -4.18 8.36 1.14
CA CYS A 92 -3.49 7.14 1.55
C CYS A 92 -4.24 5.86 1.15
N ALA A 93 -5.55 5.81 1.38
CA ALA A 93 -6.38 4.67 1.00
C ALA A 93 -6.49 4.50 -0.52
N SER A 94 -6.57 5.61 -1.25
CA SER A 94 -6.57 5.62 -2.72
C SER A 94 -5.24 5.12 -3.28
N PHE A 95 -4.12 5.55 -2.70
CA PHE A 95 -2.78 5.07 -3.05
C PHE A 95 -2.65 3.57 -2.80
N CYS A 96 -3.07 3.09 -1.63
CA CYS A 96 -3.08 1.66 -1.31
C CYS A 96 -3.85 0.86 -2.37
N SER A 97 -5.07 1.29 -2.69
CA SER A 97 -5.92 0.62 -3.69
C SER A 97 -5.31 0.66 -5.10
N GLU A 98 -4.77 1.81 -5.52
CA GLU A 98 -4.12 1.94 -6.82
C GLU A 98 -2.89 1.05 -6.93
N LEU A 99 -2.02 1.04 -5.92
CA LEU A 99 -0.82 0.22 -5.88
C LEU A 99 -1.17 -1.27 -5.99
N VAL A 100 -2.11 -1.73 -5.16
CA VAL A 100 -2.58 -3.12 -5.18
C VAL A 100 -3.10 -3.51 -6.56
N ILE A 101 -3.92 -2.65 -7.18
CA ILE A 101 -4.49 -2.91 -8.52
C ILE A 101 -3.40 -2.94 -9.59
N LYS A 102 -2.48 -1.98 -9.57
CA LYS A 102 -1.46 -1.82 -10.62
C LYS A 102 -0.39 -2.91 -10.61
N THR A 103 -0.11 -3.47 -9.45
CA THR A 103 0.88 -4.55 -9.29
C THR A 103 0.26 -5.94 -9.26
N ASP A 104 -1.07 -6.05 -9.44
CA ASP A 104 -1.84 -7.29 -9.25
C ASP A 104 -1.53 -7.97 -7.90
N ALA A 105 -1.48 -7.16 -6.83
CA ALA A 105 -1.07 -7.59 -5.49
C ALA A 105 0.26 -8.39 -5.48
N CYS A 106 1.14 -8.17 -6.46
CA CYS A 106 2.40 -8.89 -6.66
C CYS A 106 2.26 -10.41 -6.77
N GLY A 107 1.05 -10.93 -7.03
CA GLY A 107 0.73 -12.36 -6.94
C GLY A 107 0.64 -12.92 -5.51
N GLU A 108 0.94 -12.09 -4.50
CA GLU A 108 0.99 -12.46 -3.07
C GLU A 108 -0.30 -12.03 -2.36
N TYR A 109 -1.44 -12.52 -2.84
CA TYR A 109 -2.77 -12.04 -2.45
C TYR A 109 -3.04 -12.06 -0.94
N GLU A 110 -2.63 -13.10 -0.23
CA GLU A 110 -2.85 -13.22 1.22
C GLU A 110 -2.02 -12.21 2.02
N LYS A 111 -0.75 -12.02 1.64
CA LYS A 111 0.14 -11.06 2.30
C LYS A 111 -0.34 -9.63 2.05
N ILE A 112 -0.68 -9.31 0.80
CA ILE A 112 -1.20 -7.99 0.42
C ILE A 112 -2.57 -7.73 1.04
N TRP A 113 -3.46 -8.74 1.09
CA TRP A 113 -4.71 -8.65 1.82
C TRP A 113 -4.51 -8.23 3.28
N THR A 114 -3.59 -8.94 3.97
CA THR A 114 -3.30 -8.66 5.39
C THR A 114 -2.71 -7.27 5.57
N LEU A 115 -1.76 -6.88 4.71
CA LEU A 115 -1.12 -5.57 4.75
C LEU A 115 -2.12 -4.43 4.46
N ALA A 116 -2.94 -4.57 3.41
CA ALA A 116 -3.90 -3.53 3.00
C ALA A 116 -4.99 -3.32 4.06
N ASN A 117 -5.60 -4.40 4.58
CA ASN A 117 -6.59 -4.28 5.65
C ASN A 117 -5.99 -3.69 6.92
N GLY A 118 -4.81 -4.15 7.35
CA GLY A 118 -4.13 -3.60 8.51
C GLY A 118 -3.73 -2.12 8.36
N PHE A 119 -3.39 -1.69 7.15
CA PHE A 119 -3.12 -0.29 6.83
C PHE A 119 -4.39 0.57 6.91
N LEU A 120 -5.48 0.15 6.27
CA LEU A 120 -6.76 0.87 6.29
C LEU A 120 -7.33 0.96 7.73
N ASP A 121 -7.30 -0.13 8.50
CA ASP A 121 -7.66 -0.13 9.91
C ASP A 121 -6.80 0.87 10.72
N GLY A 122 -5.49 0.88 10.46
CA GLY A 122 -4.55 1.76 11.14
C GLY A 122 -4.83 3.23 10.87
N ILE A 123 -4.93 3.63 9.60
CA ILE A 123 -5.15 5.04 9.25
C ILE A 123 -6.53 5.54 9.64
N SER A 124 -7.55 4.68 9.76
CA SER A 124 -8.88 5.10 10.19
C SER A 124 -8.87 5.70 11.59
N VAL A 125 -8.12 5.11 12.51
CA VAL A 125 -8.09 5.50 13.94
C VAL A 125 -6.92 6.42 14.31
N SER A 126 -5.96 6.66 13.42
CA SER A 126 -4.77 7.47 13.67
C SER A 126 -5.00 8.95 13.42
N SER A 127 -4.20 9.81 14.04
CA SER A 127 -4.05 11.23 13.64
C SER A 127 -3.42 11.34 12.26
N GLU A 128 -3.41 12.54 11.66
CA GLU A 128 -2.80 12.73 10.34
C GLU A 128 -1.28 12.50 10.36
N ASP A 129 -0.59 12.98 11.40
CA ASP A 129 0.86 12.76 11.54
C ASP A 129 1.20 11.28 11.69
N GLU A 130 0.41 10.52 12.46
CA GLU A 130 0.57 9.07 12.55
C GLU A 130 0.30 8.37 11.22
N CYS A 131 -0.65 8.88 10.42
CA CYS A 131 -0.94 8.38 9.08
C CYS A 131 0.24 8.58 8.13
N ARG A 132 0.99 9.69 8.24
CA ARG A 132 2.22 9.93 7.46
C ARG A 132 3.25 8.83 7.72
N ILE A 133 3.50 8.51 8.97
CA ILE A 133 4.42 7.43 9.34
C ILE A 133 3.85 6.04 8.96
N ALA A 134 2.54 5.83 9.10
CA ALA A 134 1.88 4.59 8.70
C ALA A 134 2.03 4.35 7.18
N PHE A 135 1.95 5.41 6.37
CA PHE A 135 2.16 5.35 4.92
C PHE A 135 3.58 4.89 4.57
N LEU A 136 4.62 5.40 5.24
CA LEU A 136 5.99 4.96 5.05
C LEU A 136 6.17 3.47 5.39
N ARG A 137 5.60 3.03 6.52
CA ARG A 137 5.62 1.60 6.91
C ARG A 137 4.89 0.72 5.89
N PHE A 138 3.77 1.19 5.36
CA PHE A 138 3.01 0.47 4.33
C PHE A 138 3.85 0.28 3.06
N ILE A 139 4.44 1.35 2.52
CA ILE A 139 5.25 1.26 1.29
C ILE A 139 6.44 0.32 1.51
N TRP A 140 7.19 0.48 2.60
CA TRP A 140 8.36 -0.34 2.84
C TRP A 140 8.03 -1.83 2.96
N ARG A 141 6.95 -2.19 3.65
CA ARG A 141 6.47 -3.57 3.72
C ARG A 141 5.95 -4.09 2.39
N TYR A 142 5.31 -3.21 1.61
CA TYR A 142 4.85 -3.57 0.27
C TYR A 142 6.04 -3.94 -0.62
N ILE A 143 7.10 -3.13 -0.62
CA ILE A 143 8.36 -3.40 -1.32
C ILE A 143 8.97 -4.75 -0.84
N GLY A 144 8.88 -5.05 0.45
CA GLY A 144 9.30 -6.36 1.00
C GLY A 144 8.51 -7.53 0.44
N ILE A 145 7.18 -7.39 0.32
CA ILE A 145 6.33 -8.42 -0.29
C ILE A 145 6.64 -8.59 -1.79
N MET A 146 7.01 -7.50 -2.49
CA MET A 146 7.51 -7.57 -3.86
C MET A 146 8.85 -8.32 -4.00
N GLY A 147 9.54 -8.59 -2.89
CA GLY A 147 10.89 -9.18 -2.91
C GLY A 147 12.00 -8.21 -3.35
N LEU A 148 11.73 -6.90 -3.30
CA LEU A 148 12.63 -5.84 -3.79
C LEU A 148 13.25 -5.00 -2.68
N GLN A 149 13.06 -5.39 -1.42
CA GLN A 149 13.65 -4.73 -0.28
C GLN A 149 15.16 -5.01 -0.23
N CYS A 150 15.96 -3.95 -0.14
CA CYS A 150 17.41 -4.07 -0.01
C CYS A 150 17.82 -4.23 1.46
N ASP A 151 19.04 -4.74 1.68
CA ASP A 151 19.64 -4.85 3.00
C ASP A 151 19.82 -3.46 3.63
N THR A 152 19.38 -3.31 4.88
CA THR A 152 19.50 -2.09 5.68
C THR A 152 20.54 -2.22 6.79
N GLU A 153 21.19 -3.38 6.94
CA GLU A 153 22.13 -3.65 8.02
C GLU A 153 23.55 -3.29 7.65
N SER A 154 23.94 -3.59 6.41
CA SER A 154 25.35 -3.50 5.99
C SER A 154 25.54 -2.66 4.73
N CYS A 155 26.68 -1.98 4.67
CA CYS A 155 27.13 -1.28 3.47
C CYS A 155 27.39 -2.28 2.34
N LEU A 156 26.80 -2.03 1.17
CA LEU A 156 26.92 -2.90 0.00
C LEU A 156 28.39 -3.12 -0.44
N HIS A 157 29.26 -2.13 -0.23
CA HIS A 157 30.64 -2.18 -0.71
C HIS A 157 31.64 -2.75 0.32
N CYS A 158 31.59 -2.28 1.57
CA CYS A 158 32.57 -2.64 2.58
C CYS A 158 32.05 -3.53 3.71
N GLY A 159 30.73 -3.76 3.77
CA GLY A 159 30.12 -4.56 4.83
C GLY A 159 30.03 -3.87 6.19
N GLU A 160 30.37 -2.56 6.29
CA GLU A 160 30.21 -1.79 7.53
C GLU A 160 28.75 -1.77 7.98
N ASN A 161 28.52 -1.92 9.30
CA ASN A 161 27.17 -1.85 9.86
C ASN A 161 26.62 -0.42 9.79
N LEU A 162 25.55 -0.23 9.04
CA LEU A 162 24.94 1.07 8.75
C LEU A 162 24.20 1.66 9.94
N THR A 163 23.67 0.84 10.84
CA THR A 163 22.92 1.33 12.01
C THR A 163 23.82 1.96 13.07
N ASN A 164 25.11 1.60 13.07
CA ASN A 164 26.13 2.16 13.94
C ASN A 164 26.90 3.31 13.29
N SER A 165 26.64 3.59 12.02
CA SER A 165 27.33 4.65 11.29
C SER A 165 26.95 6.02 11.85
N LYS A 166 27.94 6.86 12.14
CA LYS A 166 27.76 8.25 12.57
C LYS A 166 27.65 9.23 11.39
N GLY A 167 27.94 8.76 10.19
CA GLY A 167 27.89 9.53 8.95
C GLY A 167 26.57 9.43 8.22
N LYS A 168 26.52 10.06 7.06
CA LYS A 168 25.42 9.95 6.13
C LYS A 168 25.43 8.57 5.47
N ILE A 169 24.25 8.12 5.09
CA ILE A 169 24.07 6.87 4.38
C ILE A 169 23.47 7.20 3.01
N TYR A 170 23.93 6.53 1.99
CA TYR A 170 23.53 6.80 0.63
C TYR A 170 22.90 5.55 0.01
N PHE A 171 21.81 5.71 -0.70
CA PHE A 171 21.24 4.63 -1.49
C PHE A 171 21.70 4.77 -2.93
N SER A 172 22.47 3.80 -3.43
CA SER A 172 22.89 3.73 -4.83
C SER A 172 21.71 3.34 -5.71
N ILE A 173 21.34 4.24 -6.61
CA ILE A 173 20.25 3.99 -7.55
C ILE A 173 20.62 2.89 -8.54
N LEU A 174 21.90 2.81 -8.93
CA LEU A 174 22.36 1.84 -9.90
C LEU A 174 22.44 0.43 -9.30
N GLU A 175 23.04 0.31 -8.10
CA GLU A 175 23.31 -0.99 -7.47
C GLU A 175 22.15 -1.46 -6.58
N ASN A 176 21.14 -0.59 -6.36
CA ASN A 176 19.95 -0.88 -5.55
C ASN A 176 20.28 -1.32 -4.11
N GLY A 177 21.18 -0.58 -3.45
CA GLY A 177 21.62 -0.90 -2.10
C GLY A 177 22.15 0.30 -1.35
N PHE A 178 22.30 0.16 -0.03
CA PHE A 178 22.82 1.23 0.82
C PHE A 178 24.34 1.15 0.94
N ILE A 179 24.99 2.31 0.95
CA ILE A 179 26.45 2.47 1.14
C ILE A 179 26.73 3.50 2.22
N CYS A 180 27.84 3.30 2.94
CA CYS A 180 28.32 4.25 3.94
C CYS A 180 28.99 5.46 3.28
N GLU A 181 29.19 6.54 4.04
CA GLU A 181 29.82 7.78 3.59
C GLU A 181 31.22 7.58 3.01
N ASN A 182 32.02 6.68 3.59
CA ASN A 182 33.34 6.37 3.11
C ASN A 182 33.33 5.77 1.69
N CYS A 183 32.41 4.88 1.40
CA CYS A 183 32.26 4.27 0.09
C CYS A 183 31.65 5.23 -0.92
N PHE A 184 30.74 6.12 -0.50
CA PHE A 184 30.17 7.16 -1.34
C PHE A 184 31.21 8.09 -1.93
N ASN A 185 32.19 8.55 -1.14
CA ASN A 185 33.24 9.47 -1.58
C ASN A 185 34.16 8.88 -2.69
N GLN A 186 34.05 7.59 -2.98
CA GLN A 186 34.79 6.88 -4.01
C GLN A 186 33.96 6.56 -5.26
N SER A 187 32.71 7.00 -5.32
CA SER A 187 31.72 6.67 -6.36
C SER A 187 31.31 7.90 -7.15
N ASN A 188 30.97 7.69 -8.44
CA ASN A 188 30.44 8.70 -9.36
C ASN A 188 28.97 8.46 -9.74
N ASP A 189 28.23 7.73 -8.93
CA ASP A 189 26.83 7.34 -9.21
C ASP A 189 25.81 8.38 -8.70
N SER A 190 24.55 8.15 -9.01
CA SER A 190 23.40 8.92 -8.51
C SER A 190 22.85 8.28 -7.24
N PHE A 191 22.72 9.09 -6.18
CA PHE A 191 22.36 8.60 -4.86
C PHE A 191 21.19 9.39 -4.24
N PHE A 192 20.48 8.68 -3.32
CA PHE A 192 19.66 9.33 -2.29
C PHE A 192 20.45 9.38 -0.98
N GLU A 193 20.56 10.57 -0.41
CA GLU A 193 21.11 10.73 0.94
C GLU A 193 20.05 10.41 1.98
N LEU A 194 20.41 9.61 2.99
CA LEU A 194 19.53 9.21 4.10
C LEU A 194 20.24 9.42 5.44
N SER A 195 19.44 9.78 6.45
CA SER A 195 19.93 9.85 7.83
C SER A 195 20.04 8.45 8.45
N SER A 196 20.88 8.31 9.47
CA SER A 196 20.96 7.06 10.26
C SER A 196 19.60 6.71 10.88
N GLU A 197 18.81 7.72 11.30
CA GLU A 197 17.46 7.52 11.80
C GLU A 197 16.55 6.88 10.76
N ALA A 198 16.66 7.30 9.48
CA ALA A 198 15.88 6.71 8.39
C ALA A 198 16.20 5.21 8.22
N ILE A 199 17.48 4.83 8.25
CA ILE A 199 17.89 3.42 8.13
C ILE A 199 17.43 2.60 9.32
N ILE A 200 17.59 3.10 10.54
CA ILE A 200 17.11 2.44 11.77
C ILE A 200 15.59 2.21 11.68
N PHE A 201 14.83 3.19 11.19
CA PHE A 201 13.39 3.05 10.98
C PHE A 201 13.06 1.96 9.95
N LEU A 202 13.70 1.95 8.79
CA LEU A 202 13.48 0.95 7.75
C LEU A 202 13.79 -0.45 8.26
N GLN A 203 14.92 -0.62 8.96
CA GLN A 203 15.29 -1.88 9.59
C GLN A 203 14.26 -2.33 10.63
N ALA A 204 13.83 -1.44 11.49
CA ALA A 204 12.83 -1.74 12.49
C ALA A 204 11.48 -2.13 11.88
N VAL A 205 11.05 -1.48 10.78
CA VAL A 205 9.84 -1.86 10.05
C VAL A 205 9.95 -3.25 9.42
N THR A 206 11.17 -3.66 9.03
CA THR A 206 11.44 -5.00 8.50
C THR A 206 11.37 -6.08 9.59
N LEU A 207 11.99 -5.84 10.74
CA LEU A 207 12.19 -6.85 11.78
C LEU A 207 11.05 -6.95 12.80
N LEU A 208 10.41 -5.81 13.11
CA LEU A 208 9.41 -5.74 14.17
C LEU A 208 7.99 -6.02 13.67
N SER A 209 7.16 -6.50 14.58
CA SER A 209 5.72 -6.61 14.34
C SER A 209 5.09 -5.23 14.06
N PRO A 210 3.91 -5.18 13.41
CA PRO A 210 3.21 -3.91 13.18
C PRO A 210 2.93 -3.10 14.44
N LYS A 211 2.70 -3.77 15.57
CA LYS A 211 2.43 -3.12 16.86
C LYS A 211 3.69 -2.45 17.42
N GLU A 212 4.80 -3.15 17.40
CA GLU A 212 6.09 -2.64 17.89
C GLU A 212 6.62 -1.50 16.99
N ALA A 213 6.54 -1.65 15.68
CA ALA A 213 6.97 -0.61 14.74
C ALA A 213 6.17 0.70 14.84
N ARG A 214 4.95 0.68 15.42
CA ARG A 214 4.15 1.90 15.65
C ARG A 214 4.73 2.80 16.73
N SER A 215 5.45 2.25 17.70
CA SER A 215 6.01 3.02 18.81
C SER A 215 7.32 3.73 18.48
N ILE A 216 7.86 3.55 17.27
CA ILE A 216 9.12 4.18 16.86
C ILE A 216 8.82 5.61 16.43
N PRO A 217 9.36 6.60 17.16
CA PRO A 217 9.21 8.00 16.78
C PRO A 217 10.08 8.31 15.56
N LEU A 218 9.66 9.29 14.76
CA LEU A 218 10.45 9.85 13.67
C LEU A 218 10.42 11.37 13.76
N HIS A 219 11.57 12.00 13.54
CA HIS A 219 11.61 13.45 13.34
C HIS A 219 10.94 13.83 12.02
N PHE A 220 10.36 15.00 11.99
CA PHE A 220 9.65 15.50 10.80
C PHE A 220 10.54 15.50 9.54
N SER A 221 11.79 15.95 9.68
CA SER A 221 12.76 15.96 8.57
C SER A 221 13.04 14.55 8.02
N THR A 222 13.15 13.55 8.91
CA THR A 222 13.35 12.15 8.51
C THR A 222 12.09 11.57 7.85
N THR A 223 10.91 11.98 8.32
CA THR A 223 9.64 11.59 7.70
C THR A 223 9.55 12.09 6.25
N GLN A 224 9.93 13.36 6.00
CA GLN A 224 9.97 13.92 4.64
C GLN A 224 11.01 13.19 3.75
N GLN A 225 12.22 12.98 4.27
CA GLN A 225 13.28 12.26 3.55
C GLN A 225 12.85 10.85 3.15
N LEU A 226 12.25 10.09 4.08
CA LEU A 226 11.73 8.75 3.80
C LEU A 226 10.56 8.78 2.82
N HIS A 227 9.72 9.81 2.88
CA HIS A 227 8.62 9.97 1.94
C HIS A 227 9.14 10.11 0.51
N GLU A 228 10.09 11.01 0.26
CA GLU A 228 10.70 11.20 -1.06
C GLU A 228 11.39 9.91 -1.54
N PHE A 229 12.17 9.29 -0.68
CA PHE A 229 12.88 8.06 -0.98
C PHE A 229 11.94 6.89 -1.32
N LEU A 230 10.96 6.62 -0.47
CA LEU A 230 10.06 5.48 -0.65
C LEU A 230 9.08 5.67 -1.82
N THR A 231 8.65 6.88 -2.09
CA THR A 231 7.83 7.19 -3.28
C THR A 231 8.64 7.06 -4.56
N PHE A 232 9.91 7.44 -4.54
CA PHE A 232 10.83 7.18 -5.64
C PHE A 232 10.99 5.67 -5.88
N LEU A 233 11.27 4.88 -4.83
CA LEU A 233 11.45 3.44 -4.95
C LEU A 233 10.20 2.74 -5.49
N ILE A 234 9.02 3.06 -4.95
CA ILE A 234 7.79 2.40 -5.37
C ILE A 234 7.45 2.71 -6.83
N ASN A 235 7.65 3.95 -7.30
CA ASN A 235 7.50 4.30 -8.70
C ASN A 235 8.48 3.53 -9.60
N ARG A 236 9.74 3.43 -9.18
CA ARG A 236 10.77 2.69 -9.91
C ARG A 236 10.43 1.20 -10.02
N TYR A 237 10.05 0.57 -8.89
CA TYR A 237 9.82 -0.87 -8.84
C TYR A 237 8.52 -1.31 -9.49
N THR A 238 7.49 -0.47 -9.46
CA THR A 238 6.23 -0.78 -10.15
C THR A 238 6.32 -0.60 -11.66
N GLY A 239 7.27 0.20 -12.14
CA GLY A 239 7.42 0.51 -13.56
C GLY A 239 6.21 1.21 -14.17
N CYS A 240 5.26 1.66 -13.36
CA CYS A 240 4.05 2.34 -13.81
C CYS A 240 3.82 3.65 -13.06
N LYS A 241 3.17 4.60 -13.73
CA LYS A 241 2.77 5.85 -13.09
C LYS A 241 1.61 5.61 -12.14
N LEU A 242 1.80 6.01 -10.88
CA LEU A 242 0.76 6.03 -9.86
C LEU A 242 0.13 7.42 -9.86
N LYS A 243 -1.12 7.50 -10.30
CA LYS A 243 -1.86 8.78 -10.40
C LYS A 243 -2.01 9.47 -9.06
N THR A 244 -2.16 8.68 -8.00
CA THR A 244 -2.26 9.21 -6.63
C THR A 244 -0.99 9.95 -6.21
N LEU A 245 0.20 9.50 -6.63
CA LEU A 245 1.44 10.21 -6.38
C LEU A 245 1.57 11.48 -7.25
N GLU A 246 1.13 11.43 -8.52
CA GLU A 246 1.12 12.63 -9.39
C GLU A 246 0.21 13.74 -8.85
N MET A 247 -0.88 13.36 -8.17
CA MET A 247 -1.88 14.29 -7.59
C MET A 247 -1.56 14.70 -6.15
N SER A 248 -0.42 14.31 -5.60
CA SER A 248 -0.06 14.54 -4.20
C SER A 248 0.41 15.95 -3.87
N SER A 249 0.69 16.79 -4.89
CA SER A 249 1.15 18.16 -4.67
C SER A 249 0.13 18.97 -3.85
N GLY A 250 0.51 19.36 -2.63
CA GLY A 250 -0.32 20.08 -1.66
C GLY A 250 -1.08 19.19 -0.65
N ILE A 251 -0.96 17.87 -0.73
CA ILE A 251 -1.49 16.92 0.25
C ILE A 251 -0.38 16.40 1.18
N LEU A 252 0.84 16.38 0.70
CA LEU A 252 2.05 15.86 1.36
C LEU A 252 2.87 16.96 1.99
#